data_f13170503ac11c4b6e57ed8e7b7d6535
#
_entry.id   f13170503ac11c4b6e57ed8e7b7d6535
#
_cell.length_a   1.000
_cell.length_b   1.000
_cell.length_c   1.000
_cell.angle_alpha   90.00
_cell.angle_beta   90.00
_cell.angle_gamma   90.00
#
_symmetry.space_group_name_H-M   'P 1'
#
loop_
_entity.id
_entity.type
_entity.pdbx_description
1 polymer ?
#
loop_
_entity_poly.entity_id
_entity_poly.type
_entity_poly.pdbx_seq_one_letter_code
_entity_poly.pdbx_strand_id
1 'polypeptide(L)'
;MKYDVVVIGAGASGMMAAIQAAKNGKKTVVLEVLARPGKKILVTGNGKCNLTNYKIDDSCYHTDSGSTEDIIGVIEQFDSKAVTEFFREEGMLVRDRDGYVYPYSEQASSVLDCLRQCLVRYGVEL
;
A
#
# COMPACT_ATOMS: atom_id res chain seq x y z
N MET A 1 27.30 -5.20 -1.33
CA MET A 1 26.44 -4.09 -1.78
C MET A 1 25.99 -3.29 -0.56
N LYS A 2 25.80 -1.99 -0.69
CA LYS A 2 25.30 -1.14 0.41
C LYS A 2 23.94 -0.57 -0.01
N TYR A 3 22.94 -0.68 0.86
CA TYR A 3 21.61 -0.09 0.69
C TYR A 3 21.40 1.00 1.71
N ASP A 4 20.60 2.01 1.34
CA ASP A 4 20.19 3.08 2.25
C ASP A 4 18.99 2.64 3.10
N VAL A 5 18.12 1.80 2.52
CA VAL A 5 16.92 1.28 3.18
C VAL A 5 16.77 -0.22 2.94
N VAL A 6 16.51 -0.94 4.02
CA VAL A 6 16.16 -2.38 3.99
C VAL A 6 14.76 -2.53 4.58
N VAL A 7 13.84 -3.06 3.79
CA VAL A 7 12.46 -3.35 4.22
C VAL A 7 12.31 -4.86 4.44
N ILE A 8 11.78 -5.25 5.58
CA ILE A 8 11.51 -6.65 5.92
C ILE A 8 10.03 -6.96 5.69
N GLY A 9 9.77 -7.86 4.74
CA GLY A 9 8.44 -8.29 4.35
C GLY A 9 7.89 -7.52 3.15
N ALA A 10 7.48 -8.25 2.11
CA ALA A 10 6.88 -7.72 0.89
C ALA A 10 5.34 -7.82 0.91
N GLY A 11 4.72 -7.43 2.02
CA GLY A 11 3.28 -7.17 2.09
C GLY A 11 2.94 -5.80 1.52
N ALA A 12 1.66 -5.39 1.58
CA ALA A 12 1.22 -4.09 1.06
C ALA A 12 2.02 -2.93 1.65
N SER A 13 2.14 -2.87 2.98
CA SER A 13 2.88 -1.81 3.67
C SER A 13 4.37 -1.80 3.35
N GLY A 14 5.00 -2.99 3.31
CA GLY A 14 6.42 -3.10 2.97
C GLY A 14 6.72 -2.66 1.54
N MET A 15 5.90 -3.08 0.57
CA MET A 15 6.04 -2.61 -0.81
C MET A 15 5.85 -1.10 -0.93
N MET A 16 4.83 -0.53 -0.28
CA MET A 16 4.60 0.92 -0.27
C MET A 16 5.78 1.68 0.36
N ALA A 17 6.29 1.22 1.50
CA ALA A 17 7.46 1.83 2.15
C ALA A 17 8.69 1.81 1.24
N ALA A 18 8.96 0.66 0.59
CA ALA A 18 10.08 0.51 -0.33
C ALA A 18 9.95 1.42 -1.57
N ILE A 19 8.74 1.49 -2.15
CA ILE A 19 8.46 2.37 -3.29
C ILE A 19 8.69 3.83 -2.90
N GLN A 20 8.18 4.27 -1.75
CA GLN A 20 8.38 5.65 -1.30
C GLN A 20 9.85 5.97 -1.02
N ALA A 21 10.58 5.06 -0.40
CA ALA A 21 12.02 5.24 -0.20
C ALA A 21 12.76 5.39 -1.54
N ALA A 22 12.47 4.53 -2.50
CA ALA A 22 13.09 4.56 -3.83
C ALA A 22 12.69 5.82 -4.63
N LYS A 23 11.42 6.26 -4.57
CA LYS A 23 10.97 7.54 -5.19
C LYS A 23 11.73 8.73 -4.61
N ASN A 24 12.19 8.66 -3.38
CA ASN A 24 13.04 9.67 -2.75
C ASN A 24 14.56 9.43 -2.98
N GLY A 25 14.92 8.66 -3.99
CA GLY A 25 16.31 8.45 -4.41
C GLY A 25 17.13 7.54 -3.50
N LYS A 26 16.49 6.77 -2.62
CA LYS A 26 17.18 5.83 -1.73
C LYS A 26 17.38 4.48 -2.39
N LYS A 27 18.60 3.95 -2.37
CA LYS A 27 18.87 2.59 -2.79
C LYS A 27 18.21 1.62 -1.82
N THR A 28 17.17 0.91 -2.28
CA THR A 28 16.25 0.17 -1.43
C THR A 28 16.23 -1.31 -1.79
N VAL A 29 16.19 -2.18 -0.77
CA VAL A 29 15.97 -3.61 -0.92
C VAL A 29 14.83 -4.06 -0.02
N VAL A 30 14.03 -5.01 -0.51
CA VAL A 30 13.00 -5.71 0.26
C VAL A 30 13.43 -7.15 0.45
N LEU A 31 13.40 -7.62 1.70
CA LEU A 31 13.64 -9.01 2.06
C LEU A 31 12.30 -9.69 2.34
N GLU A 32 12.02 -10.76 1.58
CA GLU A 32 10.78 -11.53 1.70
C GLU A 32 11.11 -13.02 1.78
N VAL A 33 10.52 -13.70 2.78
CA VAL A 33 10.72 -15.13 3.00
C VAL A 33 9.90 -15.98 2.02
N LEU A 34 8.75 -15.47 1.56
CA LEU A 34 7.88 -16.21 0.65
C LEU A 34 8.33 -16.03 -0.80
N ALA A 35 8.29 -17.13 -1.56
CA ALA A 35 8.60 -17.11 -2.98
C ALA A 35 7.65 -16.22 -3.82
N ARG A 36 6.48 -15.90 -3.27
CA ARG A 36 5.49 -15.03 -3.90
C ARG A 36 5.18 -13.83 -3.01
N PRO A 37 5.87 -12.69 -3.19
CA PRO A 37 5.62 -11.47 -2.44
C PRO A 37 4.17 -10.98 -2.58
N GLY A 38 3.62 -10.43 -1.50
CA GLY A 38 2.29 -9.85 -1.51
C GLY A 38 1.12 -10.83 -1.54
N LYS A 39 1.36 -12.11 -1.27
CA LYS A 39 0.33 -13.16 -1.32
C LYS A 39 -0.95 -12.80 -0.52
N LYS A 40 -0.80 -12.15 0.63
CA LYS A 40 -1.94 -11.78 1.47
C LYS A 40 -2.88 -10.76 0.80
N ILE A 41 -2.37 -9.92 -0.08
CA ILE A 41 -3.20 -8.96 -0.83
C ILE A 41 -4.30 -9.66 -1.62
N LEU A 42 -3.99 -10.83 -2.20
CA LEU A 42 -4.90 -11.57 -3.08
C LEU A 42 -6.18 -12.08 -2.38
N VAL A 43 -6.18 -12.19 -1.06
CA VAL A 43 -7.33 -12.66 -0.28
C VAL A 43 -8.06 -11.53 0.45
N THR A 44 -7.58 -10.30 0.36
CA THR A 44 -8.23 -9.14 0.98
C THR A 44 -9.47 -8.73 0.21
N GLY A 45 -10.42 -8.09 0.90
CA GLY A 45 -11.65 -7.59 0.28
C GLY A 45 -12.39 -8.66 -0.52
N ASN A 46 -12.42 -9.89 -0.02
CA ASN A 46 -13.04 -11.04 -0.70
C ASN A 46 -12.48 -11.25 -2.13
N GLY A 47 -11.16 -11.13 -2.28
CA GLY A 47 -10.46 -11.28 -3.56
C GLY A 47 -10.45 -10.03 -4.45
N LYS A 48 -11.06 -8.94 -3.99
CA LYS A 48 -11.17 -7.68 -4.75
C LYS A 48 -10.16 -6.62 -4.29
N CYS A 49 -9.55 -6.79 -3.13
CA CYS A 49 -8.69 -5.84 -2.44
C CYS A 49 -9.37 -4.49 -2.16
N ASN A 50 -10.05 -4.39 -1.02
CA ASN A 50 -10.52 -3.09 -0.55
C ASN A 50 -9.31 -2.22 -0.15
N LEU A 51 -9.04 -1.18 -0.92
CA LEU A 51 -7.86 -0.32 -0.75
C LEU A 51 -8.03 0.64 0.42
N THR A 52 -9.19 1.28 0.48
CA THR A 52 -9.52 2.30 1.49
C THR A 52 -11.03 2.55 1.51
N ASN A 53 -11.47 3.50 2.34
CA ASN A 53 -12.86 3.96 2.38
C ASN A 53 -12.90 5.49 2.49
N TYR A 54 -13.66 6.14 1.62
CA TYR A 54 -13.81 7.60 1.64
C TYR A 54 -14.71 8.13 2.77
N LYS A 55 -15.46 7.24 3.44
CA LYS A 55 -16.37 7.58 4.55
C LYS A 55 -15.73 7.33 5.92
N ILE A 56 -14.41 7.08 5.99
CA ILE A 56 -13.69 6.95 7.26
C ILE A 56 -13.57 8.32 7.91
N ASP A 57 -13.92 8.38 9.19
CA ASP A 57 -13.68 9.52 10.09
C ASP A 57 -12.92 9.04 11.35
N ASP A 58 -12.58 10.00 12.21
CA ASP A 58 -11.76 9.75 13.40
C ASP A 58 -12.38 8.72 14.35
N SER A 59 -13.71 8.60 14.37
CA SER A 59 -14.42 7.63 15.21
C SER A 59 -14.24 6.18 14.78
N CYS A 60 -13.74 5.95 13.56
CA CYS A 60 -13.46 4.61 13.03
C CYS A 60 -12.16 3.99 13.58
N TYR A 61 -11.34 4.77 14.29
CA TYR A 61 -10.05 4.31 14.82
C TYR A 61 -10.12 4.03 16.30
N HIS A 62 -9.59 2.89 16.72
CA HIS A 62 -9.55 2.43 18.09
C HIS A 62 -8.14 1.95 18.46
N THR A 63 -7.74 2.18 19.71
CA THR A 63 -6.48 1.69 20.27
C THR A 63 -6.66 1.32 21.73
N ASP A 64 -6.02 0.24 22.14
CA ASP A 64 -5.97 -0.18 23.56
C ASP A 64 -4.80 0.48 24.30
N SER A 65 -3.87 1.10 23.58
CA SER A 65 -2.71 1.77 24.14
C SER A 65 -2.40 3.05 23.37
N GLY A 66 -2.16 4.13 24.08
CA GLY A 66 -1.83 5.42 23.49
C GLY A 66 -3.07 6.25 23.12
N SER A 67 -2.88 7.21 22.24
CA SER A 67 -3.89 8.17 21.80
C SER A 67 -4.34 7.85 20.38
N THR A 68 -5.65 7.91 20.14
CA THR A 68 -6.20 7.88 18.77
C THR A 68 -5.72 9.07 17.94
N GLU A 69 -5.40 10.18 18.56
CA GLU A 69 -4.83 11.36 17.91
C GLU A 69 -3.49 11.06 17.23
N ASP A 70 -2.65 10.24 17.87
CA ASP A 70 -1.37 9.83 17.27
C ASP A 70 -1.58 8.98 16.00
N ILE A 71 -2.58 8.09 16.02
CA ILE A 71 -2.96 7.27 14.86
C ILE A 71 -3.47 8.17 13.72
N ILE A 72 -4.37 9.09 14.04
CA ILE A 72 -4.96 10.03 13.08
C ILE A 72 -3.87 10.90 12.46
N GLY A 73 -2.95 11.45 13.27
CA GLY A 73 -1.83 12.26 12.78
C GLY A 73 -0.90 11.53 11.82
N VAL A 74 -0.76 10.19 11.94
CA VAL A 74 -0.03 9.37 10.96
C VAL A 74 -0.85 9.18 9.69
N ILE A 75 -2.14 8.87 9.82
CA ILE A 75 -3.03 8.57 8.68
C ILE A 75 -3.28 9.80 7.82
N GLU A 76 -3.40 10.99 8.40
CA GLU A 76 -3.59 12.25 7.67
C GLU A 76 -2.43 12.57 6.71
N GLN A 77 -1.23 12.03 6.96
CA GLN A 77 -0.09 12.20 6.05
C GLN A 77 -0.23 11.38 4.77
N PHE A 78 -1.05 10.34 4.77
CA PHE A 78 -1.34 9.49 3.61
C PHE A 78 -2.76 8.93 3.74
N ASP A 79 -3.74 9.78 3.52
CA ASP A 79 -5.16 9.50 3.69
C ASP A 79 -5.77 8.68 2.53
N SER A 80 -7.07 8.46 2.56
CA SER A 80 -7.80 7.70 1.54
C SER A 80 -7.67 8.30 0.14
N LYS A 81 -7.59 9.63 0.02
CA LYS A 81 -7.40 10.32 -1.27
C LYS A 81 -5.98 10.12 -1.77
N ALA A 82 -4.98 10.24 -0.89
CA ALA A 82 -3.58 10.00 -1.23
C ALA A 82 -3.34 8.56 -1.70
N VAL A 83 -3.98 7.57 -1.05
CA VAL A 83 -3.94 6.17 -1.50
C VAL A 83 -4.47 6.03 -2.92
N THR A 84 -5.63 6.57 -3.21
CA THR A 84 -6.24 6.44 -4.55
C THR A 84 -5.48 7.20 -5.62
N GLU A 85 -4.93 8.37 -5.28
CA GLU A 85 -4.10 9.15 -6.19
C GLU A 85 -2.81 8.41 -6.53
N PHE A 86 -2.13 7.83 -5.53
CA PHE A 86 -0.96 6.99 -5.77
C PHE A 86 -1.25 5.91 -6.83
N PHE A 87 -2.32 5.14 -6.68
CA PHE A 87 -2.63 4.07 -7.63
C PHE A 87 -2.98 4.60 -9.02
N ARG A 88 -3.66 5.75 -9.11
CA ARG A 88 -3.96 6.41 -10.40
C ARG A 88 -2.69 6.88 -11.10
N GLU A 89 -1.78 7.54 -10.38
CA GLU A 89 -0.49 7.97 -10.92
C GLU A 89 0.34 6.79 -11.43
N GLU A 90 0.26 5.65 -10.75
CA GLU A 90 0.94 4.42 -11.18
C GLU A 90 0.19 3.63 -12.27
N GLY A 91 -0.94 4.16 -12.75
CA GLY A 91 -1.66 3.63 -13.90
C GLY A 91 -2.79 2.66 -13.57
N MET A 92 -3.17 2.51 -12.31
CA MET A 92 -4.29 1.67 -11.91
C MET A 92 -5.53 2.51 -11.59
N LEU A 93 -6.61 2.28 -12.33
CA LEU A 93 -7.89 2.90 -12.06
C LEU A 93 -8.57 2.26 -10.84
N VAL A 94 -9.27 3.08 -10.09
CA VAL A 94 -10.05 2.66 -8.93
C VAL A 94 -11.53 2.99 -9.11
N ARG A 95 -12.39 2.29 -8.38
CA ARG A 95 -13.83 2.59 -8.30
C ARG A 95 -14.29 2.68 -6.85
N ASP A 96 -15.25 3.55 -6.63
CA ASP A 96 -15.96 3.71 -5.37
C ASP A 96 -17.29 2.93 -5.43
N ARG A 97 -17.54 2.17 -4.37
CA ARG A 97 -18.81 1.51 -4.10
C ARG A 97 -19.28 1.91 -2.70
N ASP A 98 -20.08 2.96 -2.62
CA ASP A 98 -20.63 3.49 -1.38
C ASP A 98 -19.52 3.83 -0.33
N GLY A 99 -18.42 4.43 -0.79
CA GLY A 99 -17.26 4.78 0.00
C GLY A 99 -16.15 3.74 -0.01
N TYR A 100 -16.46 2.46 -0.18
CA TYR A 100 -15.46 1.40 -0.31
C TYR A 100 -14.73 1.50 -1.65
N VAL A 101 -13.42 1.58 -1.62
CA VAL A 101 -12.59 1.76 -2.82
C VAL A 101 -11.89 0.47 -3.20
N TYR A 102 -12.06 0.07 -4.45
CA TYR A 102 -11.47 -1.14 -5.04
C TYR A 102 -10.70 -0.78 -6.31
N PRO A 103 -9.77 -1.63 -6.79
CA PRO A 103 -9.31 -1.52 -8.16
C PRO A 103 -10.50 -1.61 -9.12
N TYR A 104 -10.44 -0.91 -10.23
CA TYR A 104 -11.57 -0.88 -11.19
C TYR A 104 -11.94 -2.27 -11.71
N SER A 105 -10.94 -3.15 -11.85
CA SER A 105 -11.12 -4.57 -12.21
C SER A 105 -11.85 -5.40 -11.17
N GLU A 106 -11.94 -4.92 -9.93
CA GLU A 106 -12.40 -5.68 -8.75
C GLU A 106 -11.62 -7.00 -8.52
N GLN A 107 -10.35 -7.01 -8.92
CA GLN A 107 -9.45 -8.13 -8.72
C GLN A 107 -8.23 -7.70 -7.91
N ALA A 108 -7.97 -8.36 -6.79
CA ALA A 108 -6.83 -8.07 -5.93
C ALA A 108 -5.48 -8.25 -6.65
N SER A 109 -5.42 -9.08 -7.68
CA SER A 109 -4.24 -9.25 -8.53
C SER A 109 -3.81 -7.94 -9.20
N SER A 110 -4.76 -7.08 -9.60
CA SER A 110 -4.43 -5.77 -10.20
C SER A 110 -3.65 -4.87 -9.24
N VAL A 111 -4.00 -4.89 -7.96
CA VAL A 111 -3.27 -4.15 -6.92
C VAL A 111 -1.86 -4.71 -6.75
N LEU A 112 -1.75 -6.02 -6.64
CA LEU A 112 -0.46 -6.69 -6.46
C LEU A 112 0.47 -6.47 -7.66
N ASP A 113 -0.05 -6.57 -8.87
CA ASP A 113 0.72 -6.35 -10.10
C ASP A 113 1.17 -4.90 -10.22
N CYS A 114 0.30 -3.93 -9.87
CA CYS A 114 0.66 -2.52 -9.83
C CYS A 114 1.83 -2.29 -8.85
N LEU A 115 1.75 -2.79 -7.62
CA LEU A 115 2.82 -2.63 -6.64
C LEU A 115 4.14 -3.30 -7.09
N ARG A 116 4.07 -4.50 -7.67
CA ARG A 116 5.25 -5.18 -8.20
C ARG A 116 5.90 -4.41 -9.36
N GLN A 117 5.09 -3.86 -10.26
CA GLN A 117 5.58 -3.02 -11.35
C GLN A 117 6.25 -1.74 -10.82
N CYS A 118 5.70 -1.14 -9.75
CA CYS A 118 6.33 -0.01 -9.09
C CYS A 118 7.70 -0.37 -8.50
N LEU A 119 7.83 -1.51 -7.82
CA LEU A 119 9.14 -1.96 -7.31
C LEU A 119 10.18 -2.04 -8.43
N VAL A 120 9.81 -2.64 -9.56
CA VAL A 120 10.70 -2.73 -10.73
C VAL A 120 11.00 -1.36 -11.32
N ARG A 121 9.98 -0.52 -11.52
CA ARG A 121 10.10 0.83 -12.11
C ARG A 121 11.04 1.72 -11.31
N TYR A 122 10.96 1.66 -9.99
CA TYR A 122 11.79 2.47 -9.09
C TYR A 122 13.10 1.80 -8.67
N GLY A 123 13.43 0.64 -9.25
CA GLY A 123 14.70 -0.03 -9.02
C GLY A 123 14.87 -0.61 -7.61
N VAL A 124 13.76 -1.00 -6.98
CA VAL A 124 13.79 -1.72 -5.69
C VAL A 124 14.22 -3.16 -5.93
N GLU A 125 15.25 -3.60 -5.24
CA GLU A 125 15.65 -5.01 -5.25
C GLU A 125 14.75 -5.84 -4.32
N LEU A 126 14.41 -7.06 -4.76
CA LEU A 126 13.54 -7.98 -4.03
C LEU A 126 14.23 -9.35 -3.94
#